data_233fda15879c0312f438450260045f64
#
_entry.id   233fda15879c0312f438450260045f64
#
_cell.length_a   1.000
_cell.length_b   1.000
_cell.length_c   1.000
_cell.angle_alpha   90.00
_cell.angle_beta   90.00
_cell.angle_gamma   90.00
#
_symmetry.space_group_name_H-M   'P 1'
#
loop_
_entity.id
_entity.type
_entity.pdbx_description
1 polymer ?
#
loop_
_entity_poly.entity_id
_entity_poly.type
_entity_poly.pdbx_seq_one_letter_code
_entity_poly.pdbx_strand_id
1 'polypeptide(L)'
;MKPHHHRRTATVRVFASASALAASFVLIASPAHGASNPGFVLYSAQGYDQASVTAFNATKPGFTVTLNDGSTGPLLQQIQAEGNNPKWGALWVDGTAAFAELDNEGFLVKHVEPSVSFNPLGKQNVPSDGSFIPTGLTVTGALCYNSAKVKASQLPSTWAQLAESKYSGQLGMNDPAQSGPTFPLIAGVMNEIGKYKSGSTSAAVAKGKSFFEALAKNGLLVSSTNGPTLGAMEIGSINMAVVQSSACYGDELNGSFPSVRVKYLNYSVALPSAIGIDAKAPKIVQQDAEKFADWVMSKPGQHVMQTGDPQGDSLFWPVLNNEQPANKIIPPLSATHAISINPYVWGPLEANINTWFDKTIIPV
;
A
#
# COMPACT_ATOMS: atom_id res chain seq x y z
N MET A 1 73.33 32.84 3.33
CA MET A 1 74.35 32.64 4.38
C MET A 1 74.09 31.27 4.98
N LYS A 2 75.04 30.35 4.73
CA LYS A 2 75.27 29.10 5.52
C LYS A 2 75.94 29.49 6.83
N PRO A 3 76.00 28.65 7.89
CA PRO A 3 76.74 27.40 7.86
C PRO A 3 76.17 26.20 8.56
N HIS A 4 76.50 25.10 8.04
CA HIS A 4 76.96 23.78 8.54
C HIS A 4 77.29 23.66 10.03
N HIS A 5 76.87 22.54 10.67
CA HIS A 5 77.78 21.75 11.50
C HIS A 5 77.40 20.25 11.54
N HIS A 6 78.44 19.46 11.24
CA HIS A 6 78.49 18.00 11.36
C HIS A 6 78.72 17.50 12.80
N ARG A 7 78.41 16.24 13.02
CA ARG A 7 79.18 15.20 13.78
C ARG A 7 78.31 14.43 14.74
N ARG A 8 78.43 13.19 15.02
CA ARG A 8 79.24 12.06 14.63
C ARG A 8 78.56 10.79 15.14
N THR A 9 78.80 9.68 14.42
CA THR A 9 78.50 8.29 14.76
C THR A 9 79.20 7.81 16.06
N ALA A 10 78.47 6.96 16.84
CA ALA A 10 79.04 6.03 17.76
C ALA A 10 78.25 4.71 17.75
N THR A 11 78.89 3.67 17.24
CA THR A 11 78.41 2.28 17.21
C THR A 11 78.83 1.64 18.56
N VAL A 12 77.76 1.14 19.28
CA VAL A 12 77.98 0.24 20.43
C VAL A 12 77.30 -1.09 20.13
N ARG A 13 78.15 -2.13 19.97
CA ARG A 13 77.67 -3.53 19.94
C ARG A 13 77.58 -4.03 21.37
N VAL A 14 76.38 -4.46 21.77
CA VAL A 14 76.22 -5.25 23.01
C VAL A 14 75.55 -6.57 22.62
N PHE A 15 76.26 -7.65 22.94
CA PHE A 15 75.72 -9.02 22.91
C PHE A 15 74.74 -9.19 24.08
N ALA A 16 73.58 -9.71 23.82
CA ALA A 16 72.66 -10.16 24.86
C ALA A 16 72.05 -11.50 24.47
N SER A 17 72.11 -12.38 25.38
CA SER A 17 71.82 -13.79 25.39
C SER A 17 70.29 -14.04 25.20
N ALA A 18 69.91 -15.03 24.39
CA ALA A 18 68.61 -15.52 24.22
C ALA A 18 68.13 -16.29 25.46
N SER A 19 67.07 -15.78 26.12
CA SER A 19 66.25 -16.57 27.06
C SER A 19 64.87 -16.71 26.43
N ALA A 20 64.53 -17.94 26.00
CA ALA A 20 63.22 -18.28 25.49
C ALA A 20 62.21 -18.39 26.66
N LEU A 21 61.41 -17.40 26.86
CA LEU A 21 60.19 -17.52 27.64
C LEU A 21 59.01 -17.94 26.67
N ALA A 22 58.58 -19.19 26.84
CA ALA A 22 57.34 -19.66 26.22
C ALA A 22 56.14 -18.97 26.90
N ALA A 23 55.64 -17.91 26.27
CA ALA A 23 54.38 -17.30 26.67
C ALA A 23 53.23 -18.14 26.07
N SER A 24 52.56 -18.92 26.87
CA SER A 24 51.29 -19.57 26.51
C SER A 24 50.24 -18.50 26.32
N PHE A 25 49.94 -18.14 25.07
CA PHE A 25 48.75 -17.34 24.75
C PHE A 25 47.49 -18.20 24.95
N VAL A 26 46.83 -18.04 26.07
CA VAL A 26 45.45 -18.46 26.22
C VAL A 26 44.58 -17.55 25.34
N LEU A 27 44.20 -18.05 24.16
CA LEU A 27 43.18 -17.46 23.34
C LEU A 27 41.87 -17.54 24.15
N ILE A 28 41.56 -16.47 24.88
CA ILE A 28 40.18 -16.25 25.36
C ILE A 28 39.39 -15.95 24.11
N ALA A 29 38.67 -16.97 23.61
CA ALA A 29 37.65 -16.77 22.59
C ALA A 29 36.63 -15.81 23.20
N SER A 30 36.68 -14.54 22.83
CA SER A 30 35.57 -13.61 23.07
C SER A 30 34.31 -14.24 22.48
N PRO A 31 33.19 -14.33 23.24
CA PRO A 31 31.96 -14.77 22.64
C PRO A 31 31.71 -13.85 21.45
N ALA A 32 31.60 -14.43 20.25
CA ALA A 32 31.14 -13.70 19.10
C ALA A 32 29.82 -13.06 19.51
N HIS A 33 29.83 -11.75 19.68
CA HIS A 33 28.57 -11.02 19.76
C HIS A 33 27.89 -11.33 18.42
N GLY A 34 26.86 -12.17 18.45
CA GLY A 34 26.07 -12.46 17.28
C GLY A 34 25.67 -11.12 16.69
N ALA A 35 25.97 -10.92 15.42
CA ALA A 35 25.58 -9.71 14.71
C ALA A 35 24.08 -9.51 15.02
N SER A 36 23.74 -8.37 15.63
CA SER A 36 22.35 -8.05 15.94
C SER A 36 21.60 -8.07 14.62
N ASN A 37 20.54 -8.88 14.54
CA ASN A 37 19.69 -8.89 13.36
C ASN A 37 19.07 -7.49 13.21
N PRO A 38 19.41 -6.72 12.15
CA PRO A 38 18.97 -5.34 12.03
C PRO A 38 17.47 -5.22 11.76
N GLY A 39 16.78 -6.34 11.39
CA GLY A 39 15.40 -6.34 10.96
C GLY A 39 15.25 -5.84 9.53
N PHE A 40 14.11 -5.20 9.23
CA PHE A 40 13.81 -4.71 7.89
C PHE A 40 12.98 -3.42 7.90
N VAL A 41 12.92 -2.77 6.74
CA VAL A 41 12.05 -1.61 6.50
C VAL A 41 10.76 -2.10 5.86
N LEU A 42 9.64 -1.82 6.50
CA LEU A 42 8.29 -1.97 5.93
C LEU A 42 7.95 -0.71 5.14
N TYR A 43 7.67 -0.86 3.84
CA TYR A 43 7.06 0.19 3.04
C TYR A 43 5.55 0.03 3.13
N SER A 44 4.84 1.05 3.58
CA SER A 44 3.41 0.95 3.84
C SER A 44 2.65 2.23 3.51
N ALA A 45 1.40 2.04 3.09
CA ALA A 45 0.42 3.10 2.86
C ALA A 45 -0.88 2.79 3.60
N GLN A 46 -0.81 2.14 4.77
CA GLN A 46 -1.97 1.74 5.58
C GLN A 46 -2.10 2.65 6.80
N GLY A 47 -3.26 3.20 7.07
CA GLY A 47 -3.47 4.07 8.22
C GLY A 47 -3.20 3.41 9.59
N TYR A 48 -3.26 2.09 9.68
CA TYR A 48 -2.98 1.31 10.91
C TYR A 48 -1.55 0.76 10.99
N ASP A 49 -0.65 1.11 10.06
CA ASP A 49 0.68 0.51 9.97
C ASP A 49 1.61 0.90 11.13
N GLN A 50 1.62 2.16 11.54
CA GLN A 50 2.40 2.62 12.70
C GLN A 50 1.96 1.89 13.98
N ALA A 51 0.65 1.70 14.18
CA ALA A 51 0.12 0.94 15.31
C ALA A 51 0.57 -0.53 15.23
N SER A 52 0.53 -1.12 14.04
CA SER A 52 0.94 -2.51 13.79
C SER A 52 2.44 -2.71 14.03
N VAL A 53 3.30 -1.83 13.51
CA VAL A 53 4.76 -1.89 13.73
C VAL A 53 5.09 -1.73 15.21
N THR A 54 4.43 -0.78 15.89
CA THR A 54 4.64 -0.55 17.33
C THR A 54 4.26 -1.79 18.13
N ALA A 55 3.09 -2.37 17.87
CA ALA A 55 2.60 -3.55 18.58
C ALA A 55 3.46 -4.79 18.29
N PHE A 56 3.87 -5.01 17.05
CA PHE A 56 4.78 -6.09 16.69
C PHE A 56 6.13 -5.99 17.38
N ASN A 57 6.79 -4.83 17.33
CA ASN A 57 8.07 -4.59 17.96
C ASN A 57 8.01 -4.77 19.49
N ALA A 58 6.86 -4.46 20.12
CA ALA A 58 6.64 -4.70 21.54
C ALA A 58 6.63 -6.19 21.93
N THR A 59 6.40 -7.11 20.98
CA THR A 59 6.53 -8.56 21.20
C THR A 59 7.98 -9.02 21.35
N LYS A 60 8.95 -8.17 21.05
CA LYS A 60 10.41 -8.46 21.09
C LYS A 60 10.80 -9.65 20.21
N PRO A 61 10.55 -9.60 18.90
CA PRO A 61 10.75 -10.74 17.99
C PRO A 61 12.21 -11.08 17.72
N GLY A 62 13.17 -10.35 18.30
CA GLY A 62 14.61 -10.52 18.12
C GLY A 62 15.19 -9.65 16.99
N PHE A 63 14.37 -8.83 16.35
CA PHE A 63 14.75 -7.83 15.36
C PHE A 63 13.76 -6.64 15.42
N THR A 64 13.98 -5.62 14.60
CA THR A 64 13.12 -4.43 14.56
C THR A 64 12.53 -4.25 13.18
N VAL A 65 11.23 -3.97 13.11
CA VAL A 65 10.58 -3.45 11.91
C VAL A 65 10.62 -1.93 11.97
N THR A 66 11.16 -1.31 10.92
CA THR A 66 11.17 0.15 10.75
C THR A 66 10.16 0.51 9.68
N LEU A 67 9.32 1.50 9.94
CA LEU A 67 8.29 1.95 8.99
C LEU A 67 8.85 3.03 8.06
N ASN A 68 8.60 2.88 6.77
CA ASN A 68 8.61 3.94 5.76
C ASN A 68 7.16 4.13 5.30
N ASP A 69 6.46 5.04 5.98
CA ASP A 69 5.08 5.41 5.69
C ASP A 69 5.02 6.39 4.51
N GLY A 70 4.11 6.14 3.57
CA GLY A 70 3.94 7.00 2.41
C GLY A 70 2.71 6.64 1.57
N SER A 71 2.50 7.36 0.48
CA SER A 71 1.46 6.99 -0.49
C SER A 71 1.94 5.87 -1.42
N THR A 72 1.03 5.00 -1.86
CA THR A 72 1.35 3.81 -2.68
C THR A 72 2.17 4.16 -3.92
N GLY A 73 1.77 5.17 -4.69
CA GLY A 73 2.48 5.55 -5.93
C GLY A 73 3.94 5.92 -5.70
N PRO A 74 4.26 6.87 -4.79
CA PRO A 74 5.65 7.17 -4.40
C PRO A 74 6.46 5.98 -3.90
N LEU A 75 5.85 5.08 -3.10
CA LEU A 75 6.53 3.88 -2.62
C LEU A 75 6.88 2.92 -3.77
N LEU A 76 5.98 2.71 -4.73
CA LEU A 76 6.26 1.89 -5.90
C LEU A 76 7.36 2.49 -6.78
N GLN A 77 7.35 3.82 -6.98
CA GLN A 77 8.42 4.51 -7.70
C GLN A 77 9.77 4.34 -6.98
N GLN A 78 9.78 4.38 -5.64
CA GLN A 78 10.99 4.15 -4.86
C GLN A 78 11.49 2.71 -5.03
N ILE A 79 10.62 1.70 -4.96
CA ILE A 79 10.97 0.29 -5.22
C ILE A 79 11.60 0.13 -6.61
N GLN A 80 11.01 0.70 -7.64
CA GLN A 80 11.53 0.67 -9.00
C GLN A 80 12.91 1.33 -9.11
N ALA A 81 13.12 2.47 -8.47
CA ALA A 81 14.39 3.17 -8.44
C ALA A 81 15.49 2.40 -7.68
N GLU A 82 15.16 1.67 -6.64
CA GLU A 82 16.06 0.82 -5.87
C GLU A 82 16.49 -0.43 -6.65
N GLY A 83 15.60 -0.99 -7.45
CA GLY A 83 15.85 -2.08 -8.39
C GLY A 83 16.47 -3.31 -7.74
N ASN A 84 17.75 -3.60 -8.05
CA ASN A 84 18.48 -4.74 -7.49
C ASN A 84 19.22 -4.44 -6.16
N ASN A 85 19.01 -3.26 -5.59
CA ASN A 85 19.59 -2.86 -4.30
C ASN A 85 18.49 -2.36 -3.35
N PRO A 86 17.56 -3.24 -3.00
CA PRO A 86 16.36 -2.87 -2.24
C PRO A 86 16.72 -2.32 -0.86
N LYS A 87 15.91 -1.37 -0.40
CA LYS A 87 15.95 -0.82 0.96
C LYS A 87 14.76 -1.27 1.80
N TRP A 88 13.83 -1.97 1.19
CA TRP A 88 12.63 -2.51 1.81
C TRP A 88 12.76 -4.02 2.07
N GLY A 89 11.93 -4.57 2.94
CA GLY A 89 11.83 -6.01 3.17
C GLY A 89 10.41 -6.52 2.94
N ALA A 90 9.41 -5.64 3.17
CA ALA A 90 8.01 -5.91 2.84
C ALA A 90 7.32 -4.64 2.36
N LEU A 91 6.33 -4.81 1.49
CA LEU A 91 5.39 -3.77 1.03
C LEU A 91 4.00 -4.10 1.55
N TRP A 92 3.30 -3.12 2.15
CA TRP A 92 1.93 -3.26 2.63
C TRP A 92 1.06 -2.12 2.11
N VAL A 93 0.27 -2.38 1.08
CA VAL A 93 -0.55 -1.36 0.40
C VAL A 93 -1.88 -1.94 -0.06
N ASP A 94 -2.78 -1.06 -0.47
CA ASP A 94 -4.04 -1.42 -1.09
C ASP A 94 -3.91 -1.61 -2.61
N GLY A 95 -4.63 -2.61 -3.13
CA GLY A 95 -4.69 -2.91 -4.55
C GLY A 95 -3.68 -3.96 -5.01
N THR A 96 -4.19 -5.11 -5.40
CA THR A 96 -3.38 -6.26 -5.84
C THR A 96 -2.72 -6.07 -7.20
N ALA A 97 -3.08 -5.02 -7.96
CA ALA A 97 -2.47 -4.72 -9.26
C ALA A 97 -0.96 -4.40 -9.12
N ALA A 98 -0.59 -3.59 -8.11
CA ALA A 98 0.80 -3.28 -7.80
C ALA A 98 1.62 -4.55 -7.48
N PHE A 99 1.04 -5.47 -6.70
CA PHE A 99 1.70 -6.73 -6.38
C PHE A 99 1.85 -7.64 -7.61
N ALA A 100 0.84 -7.69 -8.49
CA ALA A 100 0.93 -8.48 -9.71
C ALA A 100 2.02 -7.94 -10.67
N GLU A 101 2.24 -6.63 -10.73
CA GLU A 101 3.33 -6.03 -11.48
C GLU A 101 4.69 -6.40 -10.86
N LEU A 102 4.87 -6.19 -9.56
CA LEU A 102 6.09 -6.56 -8.84
C LEU A 102 6.39 -8.07 -8.92
N ASP A 103 5.37 -8.92 -8.90
CA ASP A 103 5.52 -10.36 -9.08
C ASP A 103 6.00 -10.72 -10.48
N ASN A 104 5.41 -10.14 -11.53
CA ASN A 104 5.84 -10.32 -12.91
C ASN A 104 7.30 -9.90 -13.14
N GLU A 105 7.77 -8.91 -12.41
CA GLU A 105 9.14 -8.41 -12.44
C GLU A 105 10.11 -9.19 -11.53
N GLY A 106 9.61 -10.17 -10.78
CA GLY A 106 10.40 -11.00 -9.88
C GLY A 106 10.88 -10.30 -8.61
N PHE A 107 10.15 -9.28 -8.16
CA PHE A 107 10.43 -8.59 -6.90
C PHE A 107 9.84 -9.30 -5.67
N LEU A 108 8.92 -10.25 -5.83
CA LEU A 108 8.21 -10.85 -4.70
C LEU A 108 8.64 -12.29 -4.43
N VAL A 109 8.77 -12.61 -3.13
CA VAL A 109 8.93 -14.00 -2.66
C VAL A 109 7.64 -14.76 -2.96
N LYS A 110 7.76 -15.97 -3.52
CA LYS A 110 6.64 -16.85 -3.82
C LYS A 110 6.41 -17.86 -2.69
N HIS A 111 5.20 -18.42 -2.67
CA HIS A 111 4.79 -19.45 -1.70
C HIS A 111 4.86 -18.95 -0.24
N VAL A 112 4.54 -17.67 -0.02
CA VAL A 112 4.37 -17.13 1.33
C VAL A 112 2.97 -17.51 1.81
N GLU A 113 2.89 -18.54 2.67
CA GLU A 113 1.64 -19.07 3.19
C GLU A 113 1.55 -18.79 4.70
N PRO A 114 0.71 -17.82 5.13
CA PRO A 114 0.53 -17.58 6.54
C PRO A 114 -0.23 -18.75 7.20
N SER A 115 0.11 -19.05 8.46
CA SER A 115 -0.53 -20.12 9.25
C SER A 115 -1.96 -19.76 9.68
N VAL A 116 -2.82 -19.38 8.72
CA VAL A 116 -4.20 -18.92 8.98
C VAL A 116 -5.22 -19.55 8.05
N SER A 117 -6.48 -19.51 8.45
CA SER A 117 -7.59 -19.95 7.62
C SER A 117 -8.32 -18.74 7.02
N PHE A 118 -8.13 -18.52 5.75
CA PHE A 118 -8.88 -17.53 4.99
C PHE A 118 -10.36 -17.90 4.86
N ASN A 119 -11.24 -16.93 4.99
CA ASN A 119 -12.63 -17.05 4.58
C ASN A 119 -12.74 -17.07 3.02
N PRO A 120 -13.93 -17.28 2.43
CA PRO A 120 -14.07 -17.29 0.98
C PRO A 120 -13.56 -16.01 0.30
N LEU A 121 -13.72 -14.85 0.94
CA LEU A 121 -13.25 -13.57 0.43
C LEU A 121 -11.71 -13.50 0.38
N GLY A 122 -11.03 -13.92 1.46
CA GLY A 122 -9.58 -13.98 1.50
C GLY A 122 -9.03 -14.94 0.46
N LYS A 123 -9.61 -16.15 0.35
CA LYS A 123 -9.17 -17.17 -0.63
C LYS A 123 -9.21 -16.68 -2.06
N GLN A 124 -10.18 -15.87 -2.45
CA GLN A 124 -10.30 -15.33 -3.80
C GLN A 124 -9.21 -14.31 -4.14
N ASN A 125 -8.54 -13.75 -3.14
CA ASN A 125 -7.52 -12.72 -3.30
C ASN A 125 -6.08 -13.23 -3.08
N VAL A 126 -5.90 -14.50 -2.72
CA VAL A 126 -4.57 -15.13 -2.68
C VAL A 126 -4.13 -15.44 -4.12
N PRO A 127 -2.95 -14.97 -4.57
CA PRO A 127 -2.43 -15.29 -5.88
C PRO A 127 -2.07 -16.78 -5.96
N SER A 128 -2.14 -17.36 -7.17
CA SER A 128 -1.92 -18.81 -7.37
C SER A 128 -0.52 -19.29 -6.98
N ASP A 129 0.46 -18.39 -6.99
CA ASP A 129 1.85 -18.67 -6.64
C ASP A 129 2.24 -18.18 -5.21
N GLY A 130 1.28 -17.64 -4.46
CA GLY A 130 1.52 -17.16 -3.10
C GLY A 130 2.49 -15.99 -3.00
N SER A 131 2.58 -15.12 -4.02
CA SER A 131 3.52 -14.00 -4.07
C SER A 131 3.14 -12.84 -3.14
N PHE A 132 1.91 -12.79 -2.65
CA PHE A 132 1.45 -11.82 -1.64
C PHE A 132 0.31 -12.38 -0.81
N ILE A 133 0.10 -11.78 0.37
CA ILE A 133 -0.89 -12.21 1.37
C ILE A 133 -1.96 -11.13 1.48
N PRO A 134 -3.24 -11.38 1.17
CA PRO A 134 -4.32 -10.45 1.43
C PRO A 134 -4.53 -10.31 2.95
N THR A 135 -4.60 -9.08 3.45
CA THR A 135 -4.70 -8.78 4.89
C THR A 135 -6.07 -8.25 5.30
N GLY A 136 -6.80 -7.65 4.38
CA GLY A 136 -8.14 -7.11 4.53
C GLY A 136 -8.76 -6.79 3.17
N LEU A 137 -10.01 -6.38 3.15
CA LEU A 137 -10.68 -5.91 1.94
C LEU A 137 -11.44 -4.62 2.22
N THR A 138 -11.24 -3.63 1.37
CA THR A 138 -12.13 -2.49 1.19
C THR A 138 -12.73 -2.52 -0.22
N VAL A 139 -13.46 -1.50 -0.60
CA VAL A 139 -13.86 -1.30 -1.99
C VAL A 139 -13.47 0.12 -2.39
N THR A 140 -13.08 0.31 -3.65
CA THR A 140 -12.92 1.64 -4.23
C THR A 140 -14.08 1.95 -5.16
N GLY A 141 -14.37 3.24 -5.38
CA GLY A 141 -15.58 3.65 -6.08
C GLY A 141 -16.80 3.80 -5.18
N ALA A 142 -16.58 3.95 -3.87
CA ALA A 142 -17.61 4.46 -2.97
C ALA A 142 -17.89 5.94 -3.29
N LEU A 143 -19.15 6.30 -3.46
CA LEU A 143 -19.59 7.67 -3.64
C LEU A 143 -19.88 8.30 -2.29
N CYS A 144 -18.92 9.05 -1.75
CA CYS A 144 -19.14 9.96 -0.64
C CYS A 144 -19.95 11.17 -1.13
N TYR A 145 -20.87 11.67 -0.34
CA TYR A 145 -21.60 12.88 -0.69
C TYR A 145 -21.98 13.69 0.54
N ASN A 146 -22.07 15.00 0.36
CA ASN A 146 -22.56 15.92 1.37
C ASN A 146 -24.09 15.99 1.32
N SER A 147 -24.76 15.31 2.26
CA SER A 147 -26.23 15.22 2.30
C SER A 147 -26.93 16.54 2.64
N ALA A 148 -26.21 17.54 3.14
CA ALA A 148 -26.70 18.90 3.32
C ALA A 148 -26.79 19.66 1.98
N LYS A 149 -26.04 19.23 0.95
CA LYS A 149 -26.00 19.86 -0.37
C LYS A 149 -26.76 19.08 -1.43
N VAL A 150 -26.71 17.74 -1.39
CA VAL A 150 -27.34 16.86 -2.38
C VAL A 150 -28.22 15.82 -1.68
N LYS A 151 -29.48 15.78 -2.05
CA LYS A 151 -30.41 14.74 -1.54
C LYS A 151 -30.08 13.38 -2.15
N ALA A 152 -30.25 12.30 -1.40
CA ALA A 152 -30.01 10.93 -1.87
C ALA A 152 -30.76 10.58 -3.17
N SER A 153 -31.98 11.14 -3.38
CA SER A 153 -32.76 10.95 -4.59
C SER A 153 -32.24 11.67 -5.85
N GLN A 154 -31.32 12.61 -5.66
CA GLN A 154 -30.68 13.38 -6.75
C GLN A 154 -29.31 12.79 -7.18
N LEU A 155 -28.80 11.83 -6.40
CA LEU A 155 -27.51 11.20 -6.69
C LEU A 155 -27.59 10.28 -7.93
N PRO A 156 -26.49 10.12 -8.67
CA PRO A 156 -26.40 9.13 -9.72
C PRO A 156 -26.60 7.72 -9.18
N SER A 157 -27.12 6.83 -9.99
CA SER A 157 -27.24 5.39 -9.67
C SER A 157 -26.26 4.52 -10.45
N THR A 158 -25.66 5.08 -11.50
CA THR A 158 -24.69 4.39 -12.34
C THR A 158 -23.48 5.27 -12.62
N TRP A 159 -22.35 4.65 -12.94
CA TRP A 159 -21.14 5.34 -13.37
C TRP A 159 -21.39 6.27 -14.57
N ALA A 160 -22.16 5.80 -15.56
CA ALA A 160 -22.47 6.59 -16.75
C ALA A 160 -23.17 7.92 -16.42
N GLN A 161 -24.01 7.92 -15.39
CA GLN A 161 -24.72 9.13 -14.98
C GLN A 161 -23.81 10.20 -14.36
N LEU A 162 -22.64 9.84 -13.82
CA LEU A 162 -21.69 10.83 -13.28
C LEU A 162 -21.22 11.83 -14.34
N ALA A 163 -21.21 11.46 -15.62
CA ALA A 163 -20.83 12.34 -16.72
C ALA A 163 -21.98 13.23 -17.21
N GLU A 164 -23.20 13.14 -16.66
CA GLU A 164 -24.31 14.01 -17.02
C GLU A 164 -24.06 15.46 -16.57
N SER A 165 -24.42 16.43 -17.38
CA SER A 165 -24.16 17.85 -17.13
C SER A 165 -24.74 18.40 -15.83
N LYS A 166 -25.80 17.77 -15.28
CA LYS A 166 -26.36 18.17 -13.98
C LYS A 166 -25.39 17.98 -12.80
N TYR A 167 -24.31 17.17 -12.98
CA TYR A 167 -23.24 16.96 -11.99
C TYR A 167 -21.96 17.74 -12.29
N SER A 168 -22.01 18.67 -13.26
CA SER A 168 -20.86 19.48 -13.65
C SER A 168 -20.25 20.20 -12.45
N GLY A 169 -18.91 20.04 -12.28
CA GLY A 169 -18.15 20.65 -11.18
C GLY A 169 -18.49 20.13 -9.77
N GLN A 170 -19.21 19.00 -9.67
CA GLN A 170 -19.64 18.49 -8.36
C GLN A 170 -18.90 17.25 -7.89
N LEU A 171 -18.06 16.66 -8.73
CA LEU A 171 -17.40 15.38 -8.47
C LEU A 171 -15.91 15.57 -8.26
N GLY A 172 -15.35 14.88 -7.24
CA GLY A 172 -13.92 14.73 -7.04
C GLY A 172 -13.47 13.26 -7.05
N MET A 173 -12.21 13.03 -7.37
CA MET A 173 -11.52 11.75 -7.21
C MET A 173 -10.04 11.96 -6.96
N ASN A 174 -9.31 10.89 -6.63
CA ASN A 174 -7.88 10.97 -6.39
C ASN A 174 -7.08 10.81 -7.69
N ASP A 175 -5.82 11.26 -7.63
CA ASP A 175 -4.79 11.01 -8.65
C ASP A 175 -4.30 9.55 -8.56
N PRO A 176 -4.40 8.75 -9.62
CA PRO A 176 -3.95 7.36 -9.60
C PRO A 176 -2.42 7.20 -9.44
N ALA A 177 -1.65 8.21 -9.79
CA ALA A 177 -0.19 8.19 -9.61
C ALA A 177 0.23 8.42 -8.14
N GLN A 178 -0.68 8.89 -7.28
CA GLN A 178 -0.43 9.17 -5.87
C GLN A 178 -1.17 8.18 -4.94
N SER A 179 -2.43 7.92 -5.23
CA SER A 179 -3.33 7.13 -4.37
C SER A 179 -3.54 5.72 -4.93
N GLY A 180 -3.05 4.72 -4.22
CA GLY A 180 -3.14 3.30 -4.60
C GLY A 180 -4.54 2.79 -4.92
N PRO A 181 -5.60 3.17 -4.17
CA PRO A 181 -6.98 2.80 -4.50
C PRO A 181 -7.49 3.27 -5.85
N THR A 182 -6.87 4.28 -6.45
CA THR A 182 -7.44 4.96 -7.62
C THR A 182 -7.18 4.22 -8.94
N PHE A 183 -5.99 3.62 -9.11
CA PHE A 183 -5.76 2.82 -10.32
C PHE A 183 -6.71 1.60 -10.40
N PRO A 184 -6.89 0.77 -9.35
CA PRO A 184 -7.88 -0.29 -9.38
C PRO A 184 -9.30 0.19 -9.70
N LEU A 185 -9.70 1.37 -9.21
CA LEU A 185 -10.96 2.00 -9.57
C LEU A 185 -11.05 2.27 -11.07
N ILE A 186 -10.05 2.94 -11.63
CA ILE A 186 -10.02 3.27 -13.07
C ILE A 186 -10.05 2.00 -13.90
N ALA A 187 -9.25 1.01 -13.56
CA ALA A 187 -9.20 -0.29 -14.24
C ALA A 187 -10.56 -1.01 -14.18
N GLY A 188 -11.21 -1.03 -13.01
CA GLY A 188 -12.53 -1.61 -12.84
C GLY A 188 -13.62 -0.91 -13.66
N VAL A 189 -13.59 0.42 -13.70
CA VAL A 189 -14.51 1.21 -14.53
C VAL A 189 -14.25 0.95 -16.02
N MET A 190 -13.00 0.89 -16.47
CA MET A 190 -12.64 0.52 -17.84
C MET A 190 -13.10 -0.89 -18.19
N ASN A 191 -12.94 -1.84 -17.24
CA ASN A 191 -13.41 -3.22 -17.39
C ASN A 191 -14.93 -3.29 -17.68
N GLU A 192 -15.72 -2.61 -16.85
CA GLU A 192 -17.19 -2.68 -16.91
C GLU A 192 -17.76 -1.87 -18.09
N ILE A 193 -17.31 -0.63 -18.31
CA ILE A 193 -17.75 0.19 -19.45
C ILE A 193 -17.34 -0.46 -20.78
N GLY A 194 -16.14 -1.03 -20.79
CA GLY A 194 -15.63 -1.78 -21.95
C GLY A 194 -16.26 -3.14 -22.15
N LYS A 195 -16.94 -3.69 -21.14
CA LYS A 195 -17.49 -5.05 -21.12
C LYS A 195 -16.40 -6.08 -21.39
N TYR A 196 -15.23 -5.88 -20.77
CA TYR A 196 -14.12 -6.78 -20.94
C TYR A 196 -14.47 -8.19 -20.38
N LYS A 197 -14.11 -9.23 -21.13
CA LYS A 197 -14.31 -10.62 -20.70
C LYS A 197 -12.99 -11.40 -20.76
N SER A 198 -12.26 -11.26 -21.87
CA SER A 198 -10.97 -11.93 -22.09
C SER A 198 -10.26 -11.34 -23.30
N GLY A 199 -8.99 -11.68 -23.49
CA GLY A 199 -8.18 -11.28 -24.63
C GLY A 199 -7.60 -9.86 -24.46
N SER A 200 -7.63 -9.05 -25.53
CA SER A 200 -7.05 -7.71 -25.51
C SER A 200 -7.90 -6.72 -24.72
N THR A 201 -7.27 -5.98 -23.83
CA THR A 201 -7.89 -4.90 -23.03
C THR A 201 -8.10 -3.60 -23.83
N SER A 202 -7.52 -3.48 -25.03
CA SER A 202 -7.44 -2.21 -25.80
C SER A 202 -8.79 -1.53 -26.02
N ALA A 203 -9.83 -2.29 -26.34
CA ALA A 203 -11.17 -1.73 -26.56
C ALA A 203 -11.80 -1.23 -25.25
N ALA A 204 -11.58 -1.94 -24.14
CA ALA A 204 -12.06 -1.56 -22.82
C ALA A 204 -11.34 -0.30 -22.32
N VAL A 205 -10.04 -0.24 -22.48
CA VAL A 205 -9.21 0.93 -22.16
C VAL A 205 -9.67 2.15 -22.97
N ALA A 206 -9.88 2.01 -24.28
CA ALA A 206 -10.34 3.12 -25.12
C ALA A 206 -11.69 3.69 -24.66
N LYS A 207 -12.68 2.83 -24.39
CA LYS A 207 -14.00 3.27 -23.89
C LYS A 207 -13.91 3.91 -22.50
N GLY A 208 -13.10 3.32 -21.61
CA GLY A 208 -12.89 3.88 -20.29
C GLY A 208 -12.20 5.24 -20.34
N LYS A 209 -11.19 5.41 -21.21
CA LYS A 209 -10.55 6.72 -21.44
C LYS A 209 -11.57 7.77 -21.86
N SER A 210 -12.41 7.46 -22.85
CA SER A 210 -13.47 8.38 -23.28
C SER A 210 -14.45 8.75 -22.15
N PHE A 211 -14.73 7.82 -21.24
CA PHE A 211 -15.58 8.10 -20.07
C PHE A 211 -14.89 9.07 -19.09
N PHE A 212 -13.62 8.85 -18.73
CA PHE A 212 -12.90 9.75 -17.83
C PHE A 212 -12.64 11.12 -18.45
N GLU A 213 -12.41 11.19 -19.78
CA GLU A 213 -12.33 12.44 -20.52
C GLU A 213 -13.66 13.22 -20.48
N ALA A 214 -14.79 12.50 -20.51
CA ALA A 214 -16.10 13.14 -20.32
C ALA A 214 -16.28 13.69 -18.91
N LEU A 215 -15.80 12.97 -17.87
CA LEU A 215 -15.80 13.46 -16.49
C LEU A 215 -14.90 14.71 -16.36
N ALA A 216 -13.71 14.71 -16.95
CA ALA A 216 -12.81 15.86 -16.92
C ALA A 216 -13.46 17.10 -17.57
N LYS A 217 -14.03 16.94 -18.76
CA LYS A 217 -14.82 18.00 -19.43
C LYS A 217 -16.02 18.48 -18.62
N ASN A 218 -16.54 17.62 -17.76
CA ASN A 218 -17.64 17.94 -16.83
C ASN A 218 -17.14 18.56 -15.51
N GLY A 219 -15.87 18.95 -15.42
CA GLY A 219 -15.28 19.63 -14.27
C GLY A 219 -14.95 18.70 -13.11
N LEU A 220 -14.41 17.51 -13.40
CA LEU A 220 -13.90 16.58 -12.37
C LEU A 220 -12.73 17.26 -11.63
N LEU A 221 -12.83 17.33 -10.29
CA LEU A 221 -11.72 17.73 -9.44
C LEU A 221 -10.83 16.52 -9.15
N VAL A 222 -9.53 16.63 -9.43
CA VAL A 222 -8.55 15.62 -9.07
C VAL A 222 -7.66 16.15 -7.96
N SER A 223 -7.55 15.40 -6.86
CA SER A 223 -6.69 15.70 -5.71
C SER A 223 -5.69 14.56 -5.49
N SER A 224 -4.64 14.76 -4.69
CA SER A 224 -3.59 13.75 -4.53
C SER A 224 -4.07 12.45 -3.87
N THR A 225 -4.86 12.56 -2.78
CA THR A 225 -5.28 11.40 -1.96
C THR A 225 -6.68 11.60 -1.38
N ASN A 226 -7.19 10.63 -0.60
CA ASN A 226 -8.51 10.67 0.03
C ASN A 226 -8.74 11.96 0.85
N GLY A 227 -7.80 12.33 1.71
CA GLY A 227 -7.94 13.50 2.59
C GLY A 227 -8.22 14.80 1.83
N PRO A 228 -7.37 15.24 0.89
CA PRO A 228 -7.63 16.44 0.08
C PRO A 228 -8.93 16.36 -0.76
N THR A 229 -9.29 15.18 -1.30
CA THR A 229 -10.52 15.00 -2.08
C THR A 229 -11.76 15.16 -1.18
N LEU A 230 -11.79 14.51 -0.02
CA LEU A 230 -12.87 14.61 0.95
C LEU A 230 -12.93 16.01 1.57
N GLY A 231 -11.79 16.62 1.89
CA GLY A 231 -11.72 18.00 2.36
C GLY A 231 -12.35 19.00 1.39
N ALA A 232 -12.17 18.80 0.08
CA ALA A 232 -12.84 19.64 -0.93
C ALA A 232 -14.37 19.46 -0.90
N MET A 233 -14.88 18.28 -0.60
CA MET A 233 -16.32 18.02 -0.40
C MET A 233 -16.84 18.64 0.90
N GLU A 234 -16.08 18.55 1.98
CA GLU A 234 -16.44 19.08 3.29
C GLU A 234 -16.58 20.60 3.28
N ILE A 235 -15.63 21.31 2.66
CA ILE A 235 -15.72 22.77 2.50
C ILE A 235 -16.71 23.21 1.40
N GLY A 236 -17.28 22.27 0.65
CA GLY A 236 -18.30 22.53 -0.36
C GLY A 236 -17.78 23.00 -1.72
N SER A 237 -16.50 22.78 -2.03
CA SER A 237 -15.95 23.01 -3.37
C SER A 237 -16.50 22.00 -4.39
N ILE A 238 -16.80 20.80 -3.92
CA ILE A 238 -17.53 19.74 -4.62
C ILE A 238 -18.64 19.19 -3.72
N ASN A 239 -19.57 18.45 -4.26
CA ASN A 239 -20.65 17.85 -3.47
C ASN A 239 -20.53 16.33 -3.31
N MET A 240 -19.71 15.70 -4.12
CA MET A 240 -19.50 14.25 -4.18
C MET A 240 -18.04 13.94 -4.41
N ALA A 241 -17.56 12.82 -3.85
CA ALA A 241 -16.22 12.29 -4.07
C ALA A 241 -16.31 10.78 -4.33
N VAL A 242 -15.54 10.29 -5.28
CA VAL A 242 -15.41 8.85 -5.53
C VAL A 242 -14.05 8.41 -5.04
N VAL A 243 -14.03 7.71 -3.91
CA VAL A 243 -12.82 7.29 -3.20
C VAL A 243 -12.94 5.88 -2.63
N GLN A 244 -12.00 5.46 -1.80
CA GLN A 244 -12.04 4.23 -1.02
C GLN A 244 -13.15 4.27 0.04
N SER A 245 -13.81 3.15 0.28
CA SER A 245 -14.94 3.08 1.21
C SER A 245 -14.57 3.37 2.65
N SER A 246 -13.38 2.96 3.10
CA SER A 246 -12.90 3.20 4.46
C SER A 246 -12.79 4.70 4.76
N ALA A 247 -12.28 5.49 3.82
CA ALA A 247 -12.19 6.92 3.94
C ALA A 247 -13.59 7.58 4.02
N CYS A 248 -14.54 7.13 3.18
CA CYS A 248 -15.94 7.60 3.24
C CYS A 248 -16.59 7.29 4.60
N TYR A 249 -16.41 6.08 5.10
CA TYR A 249 -16.96 5.69 6.41
C TYR A 249 -16.30 6.45 7.55
N GLY A 250 -14.98 6.71 7.44
CA GLY A 250 -14.25 7.52 8.41
C GLY A 250 -14.85 8.91 8.55
N ASP A 251 -15.10 9.58 7.44
CA ASP A 251 -15.77 10.89 7.44
C ASP A 251 -17.21 10.83 7.96
N GLU A 252 -17.97 9.80 7.60
CA GLU A 252 -19.34 9.63 8.12
C GLU A 252 -19.36 9.43 9.65
N LEU A 253 -18.32 8.79 10.21
CA LEU A 253 -18.14 8.61 11.66
C LEU A 253 -17.58 9.87 12.33
N ASN A 254 -16.95 10.74 11.57
CA ASN A 254 -16.36 11.96 12.08
C ASN A 254 -17.43 12.98 12.43
N GLY A 255 -17.62 13.26 13.73
CA GLY A 255 -18.62 14.20 14.20
C GLY A 255 -18.43 15.64 13.71
N SER A 256 -17.28 16.00 13.16
CA SER A 256 -17.02 17.33 12.56
C SER A 256 -17.71 17.48 11.21
N PHE A 257 -18.06 16.39 10.52
CA PHE A 257 -18.72 16.38 9.20
C PHE A 257 -20.00 15.53 9.19
N PRO A 258 -21.01 15.91 9.98
CA PRO A 258 -22.20 15.08 10.19
C PRO A 258 -23.08 14.90 8.94
N SER A 259 -22.79 15.63 7.87
CA SER A 259 -23.53 15.57 6.61
C SER A 259 -22.95 14.57 5.60
N VAL A 260 -21.77 13.99 5.86
CA VAL A 260 -21.18 12.99 4.96
C VAL A 260 -21.98 11.69 5.00
N ARG A 261 -22.23 11.12 3.84
CA ARG A 261 -22.90 9.84 3.65
C ARG A 261 -22.25 9.07 2.51
N VAL A 262 -22.44 7.76 2.53
CA VAL A 262 -21.91 6.84 1.53
C VAL A 262 -23.04 6.27 0.67
N LYS A 263 -22.82 6.18 -0.62
CA LYS A 263 -23.66 5.47 -1.59
C LYS A 263 -22.80 4.62 -2.50
N TYR A 264 -23.31 3.50 -2.93
CA TYR A 264 -22.72 2.70 -4.00
C TYR A 264 -23.50 2.87 -5.28
N LEU A 265 -22.79 2.97 -6.40
CA LEU A 265 -23.38 2.98 -7.73
C LEU A 265 -23.73 1.55 -8.16
N ASN A 266 -23.97 1.34 -9.44
CA ASN A 266 -24.27 0.00 -9.97
C ASN A 266 -23.13 -1.02 -9.81
N TYR A 267 -21.90 -0.58 -9.52
CA TYR A 267 -20.78 -1.39 -9.05
C TYR A 267 -19.76 -0.53 -8.31
N SER A 268 -18.97 -1.17 -7.47
CA SER A 268 -17.70 -0.71 -6.92
C SER A 268 -16.62 -1.74 -7.26
N VAL A 269 -15.37 -1.50 -6.92
CA VAL A 269 -14.26 -2.41 -7.22
C VAL A 269 -13.67 -2.92 -5.92
N ALA A 270 -13.57 -4.23 -5.78
CA ALA A 270 -12.90 -4.87 -4.64
C ALA A 270 -11.44 -4.43 -4.57
N LEU A 271 -11.02 -4.00 -3.39
CA LEU A 271 -9.70 -3.45 -3.12
C LEU A 271 -9.07 -4.19 -1.94
N PRO A 272 -8.43 -5.34 -2.17
CA PRO A 272 -7.69 -6.01 -1.12
C PRO A 272 -6.46 -5.20 -0.71
N SER A 273 -6.24 -5.04 0.60
CA SER A 273 -4.92 -4.73 1.12
C SER A 273 -4.08 -6.00 1.17
N ALA A 274 -2.80 -5.91 0.90
CA ALA A 274 -1.92 -7.07 0.87
C ALA A 274 -0.49 -6.75 1.35
N ILE A 275 0.22 -7.80 1.80
CA ILE A 275 1.65 -7.76 2.11
C ILE A 275 2.39 -8.62 1.08
N GLY A 276 3.41 -8.05 0.44
CA GLY A 276 4.39 -8.75 -0.38
C GLY A 276 5.80 -8.61 0.21
N ILE A 277 6.62 -9.63 0.07
CA ILE A 277 7.98 -9.72 0.64
C ILE A 277 8.99 -9.61 -0.49
N ASP A 278 10.04 -8.81 -0.29
CA ASP A 278 11.07 -8.60 -1.30
C ASP A 278 11.92 -9.85 -1.52
N ALA A 279 11.86 -10.38 -2.75
CA ALA A 279 12.65 -11.54 -3.17
C ALA A 279 14.15 -11.25 -3.33
N LYS A 280 14.53 -9.98 -3.48
CA LYS A 280 15.91 -9.55 -3.66
C LYS A 280 16.60 -9.19 -2.34
N ALA A 281 15.84 -9.08 -1.25
CA ALA A 281 16.36 -8.86 0.09
C ALA A 281 17.17 -10.09 0.59
N PRO A 282 18.13 -9.91 1.50
CA PRO A 282 18.82 -11.02 2.17
C PRO A 282 17.83 -12.00 2.82
N LYS A 283 18.17 -13.30 2.83
CA LYS A 283 17.27 -14.33 3.39
C LYS A 283 16.81 -14.07 4.82
N ILE A 284 17.66 -13.49 5.67
CA ILE A 284 17.27 -13.14 7.04
C ILE A 284 16.18 -12.06 7.05
N VAL A 285 16.27 -11.08 6.16
CA VAL A 285 15.26 -10.03 5.98
C VAL A 285 13.94 -10.62 5.49
N GLN A 286 13.97 -11.54 4.51
CA GLN A 286 12.77 -12.25 4.04
C GLN A 286 12.09 -13.00 5.18
N GLN A 287 12.85 -13.77 5.98
CA GLN A 287 12.32 -14.51 7.13
C GLN A 287 11.73 -13.60 8.21
N ASP A 288 12.33 -12.44 8.45
CA ASP A 288 11.80 -11.46 9.40
C ASP A 288 10.52 -10.81 8.89
N ALA A 289 10.46 -10.52 7.59
CA ALA A 289 9.25 -10.01 6.94
C ALA A 289 8.12 -11.06 6.93
N GLU A 290 8.42 -12.35 6.72
CA GLU A 290 7.47 -13.47 6.88
C GLU A 290 6.88 -13.52 8.30
N LYS A 291 7.72 -13.41 9.33
CA LYS A 291 7.26 -13.39 10.74
C LYS A 291 6.34 -12.19 11.04
N PHE A 292 6.66 -11.03 10.45
CA PHE A 292 5.79 -9.86 10.58
C PHE A 292 4.45 -10.09 9.88
N ALA A 293 4.45 -10.61 8.67
CA ALA A 293 3.23 -10.94 7.92
C ALA A 293 2.38 -11.99 8.65
N ASP A 294 2.98 -13.04 9.19
CA ASP A 294 2.31 -14.03 10.04
C ASP A 294 1.67 -13.38 11.27
N TRP A 295 2.38 -12.44 11.90
CA TRP A 295 1.83 -11.73 13.06
C TRP A 295 0.66 -10.82 12.65
N VAL A 296 0.76 -10.09 11.55
CA VAL A 296 -0.35 -9.27 11.02
C VAL A 296 -1.58 -10.14 10.80
N MET A 297 -1.41 -11.35 10.28
CA MET A 297 -2.49 -12.31 10.03
C MET A 297 -2.95 -13.04 11.29
N SER A 298 -2.27 -12.91 12.42
CA SER A 298 -2.69 -13.47 13.70
C SER A 298 -3.84 -12.67 14.33
N LYS A 299 -4.53 -13.27 15.32
CA LYS A 299 -5.60 -12.58 16.06
C LYS A 299 -5.14 -11.24 16.68
N PRO A 300 -3.96 -11.14 17.37
CA PRO A 300 -3.45 -9.86 17.84
C PRO A 300 -3.22 -8.83 16.71
N GLY A 301 -2.61 -9.26 15.59
CA GLY A 301 -2.35 -8.37 14.45
C GLY A 301 -3.64 -7.85 13.81
N GLN A 302 -4.61 -8.72 13.56
CA GLN A 302 -5.92 -8.33 13.04
C GLN A 302 -6.67 -7.39 13.98
N HIS A 303 -6.56 -7.59 15.30
CA HIS A 303 -7.13 -6.65 16.27
C HIS A 303 -6.50 -5.26 16.16
N VAL A 304 -5.18 -5.17 15.99
CA VAL A 304 -4.49 -3.89 15.80
C VAL A 304 -4.91 -3.23 14.48
N MET A 305 -5.00 -3.98 13.38
CA MET A 305 -5.52 -3.46 12.13
C MET A 305 -6.93 -2.88 12.28
N GLN A 306 -7.81 -3.56 13.02
CA GLN A 306 -9.20 -3.14 13.25
C GLN A 306 -9.36 -1.94 14.19
N THR A 307 -8.32 -1.56 14.93
CA THR A 307 -8.39 -0.52 15.96
C THR A 307 -7.37 0.61 15.80
N GLY A 308 -6.34 0.41 14.96
CA GLY A 308 -5.21 1.32 14.82
C GLY A 308 -5.53 2.61 14.07
N ASP A 309 -6.56 2.58 13.21
CA ASP A 309 -7.07 3.74 12.47
C ASP A 309 -8.61 3.69 12.37
N PRO A 310 -9.34 3.92 13.47
CA PRO A 310 -10.77 3.67 13.57
C PRO A 310 -11.66 4.60 12.74
N GLN A 311 -11.10 5.67 12.19
CA GLN A 311 -11.78 6.60 11.27
C GLN A 311 -11.18 6.58 9.86
N GLY A 312 -10.49 5.50 9.50
CA GLY A 312 -9.84 5.32 8.22
C GLY A 312 -9.72 3.83 7.86
N ASP A 313 -8.51 3.36 7.64
CA ASP A 313 -8.26 2.04 7.05
C ASP A 313 -8.65 0.85 7.93
N SER A 314 -8.91 1.03 9.23
CA SER A 314 -9.51 -0.01 10.08
C SER A 314 -10.95 -0.35 9.69
N LEU A 315 -11.59 0.40 8.78
CA LEU A 315 -12.95 0.18 8.31
C LEU A 315 -12.97 -0.73 7.08
N PHE A 316 -12.56 -1.98 7.26
CA PHE A 316 -12.45 -3.00 6.21
C PHE A 316 -13.26 -4.27 6.52
N TRP A 317 -13.51 -5.09 5.49
CA TRP A 317 -14.04 -6.46 5.63
C TRP A 317 -12.89 -7.42 5.89
N PRO A 318 -12.90 -8.15 7.04
CA PRO A 318 -11.87 -9.15 7.33
C PRO A 318 -11.82 -10.28 6.31
N VAL A 319 -10.61 -10.79 6.06
CA VAL A 319 -10.35 -11.90 5.11
C VAL A 319 -10.15 -13.23 5.82
N LEU A 320 -10.14 -13.25 7.17
CA LEU A 320 -9.99 -14.46 7.97
C LEU A 320 -11.33 -15.04 8.42
N ASN A 321 -11.35 -16.37 8.63
CA ASN A 321 -12.50 -17.03 9.23
C ASN A 321 -12.76 -16.51 10.65
N ASN A 322 -14.03 -16.38 11.00
CA ASN A 322 -14.51 -15.97 12.32
C ASN A 322 -14.19 -14.53 12.73
N GLU A 323 -13.67 -13.71 11.81
CA GLU A 323 -13.53 -12.26 12.01
C GLU A 323 -14.72 -11.52 11.43
N GLN A 324 -15.09 -10.39 12.06
CA GLN A 324 -16.15 -9.49 11.62
C GLN A 324 -15.60 -8.07 11.47
N PRO A 325 -16.22 -7.23 10.64
CA PRO A 325 -15.85 -5.82 10.57
C PRO A 325 -15.90 -5.15 11.95
N ALA A 326 -14.91 -4.30 12.23
CA ALA A 326 -14.78 -3.62 13.52
C ALA A 326 -15.95 -2.68 13.83
N ASN A 327 -16.62 -2.15 12.81
CA ASN A 327 -17.68 -1.17 12.95
C ASN A 327 -18.92 -1.56 12.13
N LYS A 328 -20.09 -1.35 12.71
CA LYS A 328 -21.40 -1.63 12.06
C LYS A 328 -21.74 -0.67 10.93
N ILE A 329 -20.99 0.42 10.75
CA ILE A 329 -21.14 1.31 9.59
C ILE A 329 -20.78 0.58 8.28
N ILE A 330 -19.93 -0.42 8.35
CA ILE A 330 -19.54 -1.25 7.22
C ILE A 330 -20.70 -2.20 6.91
N PRO A 331 -21.38 -2.05 5.75
CA PRO A 331 -22.50 -2.90 5.37
C PRO A 331 -22.02 -4.30 4.97
N PRO A 332 -22.90 -5.29 4.78
CA PRO A 332 -22.52 -6.51 4.08
C PRO A 332 -21.90 -6.19 2.72
N LEU A 333 -20.81 -6.87 2.37
CA LEU A 333 -20.07 -6.61 1.12
C LEU A 333 -20.98 -6.66 -0.13
N SER A 334 -22.00 -7.52 -0.12
CA SER A 334 -22.99 -7.61 -1.21
C SER A 334 -23.74 -6.30 -1.48
N ALA A 335 -23.86 -5.42 -0.49
CA ALA A 335 -24.53 -4.12 -0.66
C ALA A 335 -23.66 -3.10 -1.43
N THR A 336 -22.38 -3.39 -1.62
CA THR A 336 -21.46 -2.51 -2.35
C THR A 336 -21.42 -2.80 -3.85
N HIS A 337 -22.04 -3.88 -4.29
CA HIS A 337 -21.99 -4.37 -5.69
C HIS A 337 -20.52 -4.55 -6.19
N ALA A 338 -19.61 -4.96 -5.29
CA ALA A 338 -18.19 -5.06 -5.59
C ALA A 338 -17.92 -6.09 -6.69
N ILE A 339 -17.19 -5.67 -7.70
CA ILE A 339 -16.60 -6.53 -8.73
C ILE A 339 -15.11 -6.74 -8.42
N SER A 340 -14.56 -7.88 -8.85
CA SER A 340 -13.13 -8.11 -8.84
C SER A 340 -12.57 -7.97 -10.25
N ILE A 341 -11.38 -7.39 -10.38
CA ILE A 341 -10.62 -7.36 -11.62
C ILE A 341 -9.42 -8.30 -11.49
N ASN A 342 -8.97 -8.87 -12.62
CA ASN A 342 -7.75 -9.69 -12.60
C ASN A 342 -6.51 -8.78 -12.53
N PRO A 343 -5.74 -8.79 -11.43
CA PRO A 343 -4.61 -7.89 -11.26
C PRO A 343 -3.49 -8.16 -12.27
N TYR A 344 -3.30 -9.40 -12.71
CA TYR A 344 -2.30 -9.78 -13.73
C TYR A 344 -2.67 -9.34 -15.15
N VAL A 345 -3.93 -8.97 -15.39
CA VAL A 345 -4.39 -8.38 -16.66
C VAL A 345 -4.29 -6.87 -16.63
N TRP A 346 -4.67 -6.26 -15.53
CA TRP A 346 -4.79 -4.80 -15.41
C TRP A 346 -3.53 -4.14 -14.84
N GLY A 347 -2.80 -4.80 -13.92
CA GLY A 347 -1.56 -4.28 -13.31
C GLY A 347 -0.52 -3.82 -14.35
N PRO A 348 -0.17 -4.62 -15.38
CA PRO A 348 0.78 -4.20 -16.41
C PRO A 348 0.39 -2.95 -17.21
N LEU A 349 -0.84 -2.46 -17.05
CA LEU A 349 -1.33 -1.24 -17.71
C LEU A 349 -1.21 0.00 -16.81
N GLU A 350 -0.88 -0.16 -15.53
CA GLU A 350 -0.93 0.90 -14.52
C GLU A 350 -0.09 2.10 -14.92
N ALA A 351 1.19 1.92 -15.21
CA ALA A 351 2.08 3.00 -15.58
C ALA A 351 1.60 3.80 -16.82
N ASN A 352 1.06 3.08 -17.82
CA ASN A 352 0.55 3.71 -19.03
C ASN A 352 -0.77 4.47 -18.80
N ILE A 353 -1.66 3.92 -17.96
CA ILE A 353 -2.94 4.55 -17.61
C ILE A 353 -2.69 5.77 -16.73
N ASN A 354 -1.81 5.67 -15.73
CA ASN A 354 -1.45 6.79 -14.85
C ASN A 354 -0.82 7.94 -15.68
N THR A 355 0.11 7.62 -16.59
CA THR A 355 0.70 8.61 -17.50
C THR A 355 -0.35 9.29 -18.39
N TRP A 356 -1.30 8.53 -18.92
CA TRP A 356 -2.39 9.12 -19.71
C TRP A 356 -3.29 10.01 -18.84
N PHE A 357 -3.64 9.56 -17.62
CA PHE A 357 -4.50 10.30 -16.70
C PHE A 357 -3.87 11.64 -16.31
N ASP A 358 -2.59 11.62 -15.97
CA ASP A 358 -1.80 12.81 -15.63
C ASP A 358 -1.76 13.82 -16.79
N LYS A 359 -1.58 13.35 -18.02
CA LYS A 359 -1.48 14.24 -19.19
C LYS A 359 -2.82 14.73 -19.75
N THR A 360 -3.91 14.02 -19.50
CA THR A 360 -5.18 14.23 -20.21
C THR A 360 -6.32 14.64 -19.27
N ILE A 361 -6.34 14.14 -18.05
CA ILE A 361 -7.44 14.35 -17.11
C ILE A 361 -7.12 15.49 -16.13
N ILE A 362 -5.92 15.47 -15.52
CA ILE A 362 -5.53 16.49 -14.53
C ILE A 362 -5.44 17.91 -15.12
N PRO A 363 -4.94 18.14 -16.34
CA PRO A 363 -4.82 19.50 -16.89
C PRO A 363 -6.13 20.15 -17.35
N VAL A 364 -7.25 19.42 -17.38
CA VAL A 364 -8.57 19.93 -17.80
C VAL A 364 -9.30 20.55 -16.60
#